data_d3122669b547881fb76c27bd9fb2eefb
#
_entry.id   d3122669b547881fb76c27bd9fb2eefb
#
_cell.length_a   1.000
_cell.length_b   1.000
_cell.length_c   1.000
_cell.angle_alpha   90.00
_cell.angle_beta   90.00
_cell.angle_gamma   90.00
#
_symmetry.space_group_name_H-M   'P 1'
#
loop_
_entity.id
_entity.type
_entity.pdbx_description
1 polymer ?
#
loop_
_entity_poly.entity_id
_entity_poly.type
_entity_poly.pdbx_seq_one_letter_code
_entity_poly.pdbx_strand_id
1 'polypeptide(L)' 'MPPLYVTTQGARLRYRQRRWVVEKDDETVTTVPAIHVDGVILVGNVSVTTPALSHLLAD' A
#
# COMPACT_ATOMS: atom_id res chain seq x y z
N MET A 1 -9.90 13.24 0.85
CA MET A 1 -9.65 11.82 1.14
C MET A 1 -8.39 11.69 1.94
N PRO A 2 -8.36 10.87 2.97
CA PRO A 2 -7.14 10.75 3.77
C PRO A 2 -6.09 9.91 3.07
N PRO A 3 -4.81 10.11 3.39
CA PRO A 3 -3.77 9.22 2.91
C PRO A 3 -3.82 7.86 3.61
N LEU A 4 -3.26 6.86 2.95
CA LEU A 4 -3.08 5.55 3.55
C LEU A 4 -1.74 5.54 4.31
N TYR A 5 -1.80 5.27 5.59
CA TYR A 5 -0.60 5.14 6.41
C TYR A 5 -0.26 3.67 6.58
N VAL A 6 0.94 3.27 6.22
CA VAL A 6 1.41 1.91 6.40
C VAL A 6 2.50 1.93 7.44
N THR A 7 2.19 1.48 8.65
CA THR A 7 3.10 1.52 9.78
C THR A 7 3.51 0.15 10.30
N THR A 8 2.96 -0.92 9.72
CA THR A 8 3.29 -2.29 10.14
C THR A 8 4.69 -2.65 9.67
N GLN A 9 5.59 -2.88 10.62
CA GLN A 9 6.98 -3.21 10.29
C GLN A 9 7.06 -4.57 9.60
N GLY A 10 7.85 -4.63 8.53
CA GLY A 10 8.00 -5.84 7.74
C GLY A 10 6.85 -6.08 6.78
N ALA A 11 5.94 -5.14 6.64
CA ALA A 11 4.81 -5.28 5.73
C ALA A 11 5.23 -5.03 4.28
N ARG A 12 4.40 -5.47 3.37
CA ARG A 12 4.55 -5.25 1.94
C ARG A 12 3.30 -4.57 1.40
N LEU A 13 3.49 -3.49 0.66
CA LEU A 13 2.38 -2.80 0.00
C LEU A 13 2.27 -3.29 -1.44
N ARG A 14 1.08 -3.73 -1.82
CA ARG A 14 0.78 -4.18 -3.18
C ARG A 14 -0.40 -3.39 -3.72
N TYR A 15 -0.47 -3.30 -5.04
CA TYR A 15 -1.60 -2.70 -5.73
C TYR A 15 -2.23 -3.75 -6.62
N ARG A 16 -3.53 -3.96 -6.46
CA ARG A 16 -4.20 -5.05 -7.14
C ARG A 16 -5.67 -4.72 -7.35
N GLN A 17 -6.13 -4.78 -8.60
CA GLN A 17 -7.53 -4.56 -8.93
C GLN A 17 -8.08 -3.26 -8.32
N ARG A 18 -7.31 -2.18 -8.47
CA ARG A 18 -7.67 -0.85 -7.97
C ARG A 18 -7.79 -0.79 -6.45
N ARG A 19 -7.02 -1.61 -5.76
CA ARG A 19 -6.98 -1.63 -4.31
C ARG A 19 -5.54 -1.65 -3.82
N TRP A 20 -5.32 -0.98 -2.72
CA TRP A 20 -4.07 -1.05 -2.01
C TRP A 20 -4.16 -2.17 -1.01
N VAL A 21 -3.25 -3.10 -1.08
CA VAL A 21 -3.23 -4.29 -0.21
C VAL A 21 -1.97 -4.25 0.64
N VAL A 22 -2.14 -4.32 1.94
CA VAL A 22 -1.02 -4.41 2.88
C VAL A 22 -0.95 -5.84 3.39
N GLU A 23 0.21 -6.47 3.19
CA GLU A 23 0.44 -7.86 3.59
C GLU A 23 1.60 -7.96 4.54
N LYS A 24 1.57 -8.96 5.40
CA LYS A 24 2.69 -9.33 6.25
C LYS A 24 2.62 -10.82 6.53
N ASP A 25 3.78 -11.50 6.35
CA ASP A 25 3.89 -12.96 6.58
C ASP A 25 2.85 -13.73 5.76
N ASP A 26 2.66 -13.34 4.51
CA ASP A 26 1.72 -13.95 3.56
C ASP A 26 0.25 -13.80 3.95
N GLU A 27 -0.03 -12.91 4.90
CA GLU A 27 -1.41 -12.62 5.28
C GLU A 27 -1.77 -11.19 4.92
N THR A 28 -3.01 -10.99 4.48
CA THR A 28 -3.52 -9.67 4.20
C THR A 28 -3.86 -8.97 5.52
N VAL A 29 -3.19 -7.86 5.78
CA VAL A 29 -3.45 -7.06 6.97
C VAL A 29 -4.64 -6.13 6.74
N THR A 30 -4.64 -5.47 5.59
CA THR A 30 -5.74 -4.56 5.25
C THR A 30 -5.82 -4.39 3.74
N THR A 31 -7.00 -4.02 3.26
CA THR A 31 -7.24 -3.73 1.85
C THR A 31 -8.07 -2.46 1.78
N VAL A 32 -7.63 -1.50 0.96
CA VAL A 32 -8.30 -0.21 0.83
C VAL A 32 -8.53 0.10 -0.65
N PRO A 33 -9.76 0.42 -1.07
CA PRO A 33 -10.00 0.84 -2.45
C PRO A 33 -9.17 2.08 -2.79
N ALA A 34 -8.54 2.09 -3.95
CA ALA A 34 -7.65 3.18 -4.34
C ALA A 34 -8.37 4.52 -4.43
N ILE A 35 -9.65 4.53 -4.77
CA ILE A 35 -10.42 5.77 -4.89
C ILE A 35 -10.59 6.50 -3.55
N HIS A 36 -10.35 5.81 -2.44
CA HIS A 36 -10.47 6.40 -1.11
C HIS A 36 -9.13 6.88 -0.56
N VAL A 37 -8.08 6.85 -1.37
CA VAL A 37 -6.73 7.16 -0.92
C VAL A 37 -6.13 8.26 -1.78
N ASP A 38 -5.71 9.36 -1.14
CA ASP A 38 -5.06 10.47 -1.84
C ASP A 38 -3.55 10.27 -1.98
N GLY A 39 -2.98 9.40 -1.19
CA GLY A 39 -1.55 9.14 -1.22
C GLY A 39 -1.22 8.04 -0.23
N VAL A 40 0.04 7.66 -0.22
CA VAL A 40 0.52 6.59 0.65
C VAL A 40 1.69 7.09 1.46
N ILE A 41 1.64 6.89 2.78
CA ILE A 41 2.72 7.26 3.68
C ILE A 41 3.25 5.98 4.31
N LEU A 42 4.53 5.69 4.07
CA LEU A 42 5.20 4.51 4.59
C LEU A 42 6.05 4.90 5.76
N VAL A 43 5.88 4.24 6.88
CA VAL A 43 6.64 4.53 8.09
C VAL A 43 7.39 3.28 8.52
N GLY A 44 8.71 3.39 8.58
CA GLY A 44 9.55 2.29 9.00
C GLY A 44 9.89 1.32 7.89
N ASN A 45 10.05 0.07 8.22
CA ASN A 45 10.50 -0.96 7.30
C ASN A 45 9.32 -1.59 6.55
N VAL A 46 8.94 -0.95 5.45
CA VAL A 46 7.83 -1.39 4.62
C VAL A 46 8.33 -1.52 3.18
N SER A 47 8.04 -2.65 2.54
CA SER A 47 8.40 -2.89 1.14
C SER A 47 7.25 -2.52 0.22
N VAL A 48 7.59 -2.12 -1.01
CA VAL A 48 6.60 -1.78 -2.02
C VAL A 48 6.90 -2.59 -3.27
N THR A 49 5.89 -3.27 -3.81
CA THR A 49 6.09 -4.04 -5.05
C THR A 49 6.27 -3.09 -6.24
N THR A 50 6.91 -3.58 -7.29
CA THR A 50 7.14 -2.77 -8.50
C THR A 50 5.83 -2.25 -9.11
N PRO A 51 4.79 -3.06 -9.29
CA PRO A 51 3.52 -2.53 -9.80
C PRO A 51 2.91 -1.45 -8.90
N ALA A 52 3.01 -1.62 -7.57
CA ALA A 52 2.51 -0.62 -6.65
C ALA A 52 3.29 0.68 -6.76
N LEU A 53 4.63 0.57 -6.84
CA LEU A 53 5.49 1.73 -6.99
C LEU A 53 5.20 2.48 -8.28
N SER A 54 5.04 1.75 -9.39
CA SER A 54 4.71 2.35 -10.67
C SER A 54 3.41 3.13 -10.60
N HIS A 55 2.42 2.59 -9.91
CA HIS A 55 1.13 3.26 -9.77
C HIS A 55 1.26 4.54 -8.94
N LEU A 56 2.07 4.52 -7.88
CA LEU A 56 2.30 5.70 -7.06
C LEU A 56 2.99 6.81 -7.85
N LEU A 57 3.89 6.45 -8.77
CA LEU A 57 4.66 7.41 -9.54
C LEU A 57 3.96 7.86 -10.82
N ALA A 58 2.90 7.18 -11.21
CA ALA A 58 2.23 7.42 -12.49
C ALA A 58 1.37 8.67 -12.50
N ASP A 59 1.16 9.25 -11.39
CA ASP A 59 0.31 10.40 -11.32
C ASP A 59 0.99 11.65 -11.86
#